data_a5d1c9ffa4af28fe07c5c637f141d7e4
#
_entry.id   a5d1c9ffa4af28fe07c5c637f141d7e4
#
_cell.length_a   1.000
_cell.length_b   1.000
_cell.length_c   1.000
_cell.angle_alpha   90.00
_cell.angle_beta   90.00
_cell.angle_gamma   90.00
#
_symmetry.space_group_name_H-M   'P 1'
#
loop_
_entity.id
_entity.type
_entity.pdbx_description
1 polymer ?
#
loop_
_entity_poly.entity_id
_entity_poly.type
_entity_poly.pdbx_seq_one_letter_code
_entity_poly.pdbx_strand_id
1 'polypeptide(L)'
;MKTPPTVRASARLRTNSAIADHLQTAEGSSRADIARDLGYAPSTVAAAVGELIAEGRVEQYALASASRSAGRPPVGLRVKLSGLLLGIEFDHDQVHVAIADADGAVLVDGSLPVDTTASATHAIAVAARLARELLDSAPLGLESVRGAAIGLPGPVDIRTGIVGSSSVLPNWLDVNVADEFRRHLGAVPLHVDNDANLAARGEVLRAANFLYVKASTGLGAAICIDGRQLRGSYGAAGELGHIAIPEEHLPCRCGNRGCLETVSSSPALLRQLGSFYPHAHNLNDIRAIFATDPRVISRTLFDMGSQLGIHLAHLCTVLGIDHVIIGGELAELGTSYIDGARETTMRWVHPQLAPHMRVVRSELGARAGLTGALIVARQVALGGVR
;
A
#
# COMPACT_ATOMS: atom_id res chain seq x y z
N MET A 1 40.76 -23.52 26.44
CA MET A 1 40.73 -22.08 26.85
C MET A 1 39.30 -21.60 26.90
N LYS A 2 38.75 -21.24 28.07
CA LYS A 2 37.36 -20.71 28.19
C LYS A 2 37.41 -19.22 27.83
N THR A 3 36.62 -18.83 26.83
CA THR A 3 36.48 -17.42 26.41
C THR A 3 36.00 -16.53 27.60
N PRO A 4 36.57 -15.34 27.78
CA PRO A 4 36.24 -14.46 28.90
C PRO A 4 34.73 -14.10 28.90
N PRO A 5 34.09 -13.91 30.05
CA PRO A 5 32.63 -13.67 30.18
C PRO A 5 32.13 -12.43 29.42
N THR A 6 32.93 -11.39 29.28
CA THR A 6 32.61 -10.16 28.54
C THR A 6 32.52 -10.38 27.02
N VAL A 7 33.33 -11.23 26.41
CA VAL A 7 33.31 -11.56 24.98
C VAL A 7 32.08 -12.41 24.64
N ARG A 8 31.69 -13.34 25.54
CA ARG A 8 30.50 -14.15 25.37
C ARG A 8 29.22 -13.33 25.46
N ALA A 9 29.14 -12.39 26.40
CA ALA A 9 28.02 -11.49 26.53
C ALA A 9 27.82 -10.60 25.29
N SER A 10 28.91 -10.05 24.74
CA SER A 10 28.85 -9.23 23.53
C SER A 10 28.50 -10.03 22.27
N ALA A 11 28.90 -11.29 22.15
CA ALA A 11 28.53 -12.18 21.06
C ALA A 11 27.03 -12.56 21.12
N ARG A 12 26.52 -12.84 22.34
CA ARG A 12 25.10 -13.14 22.58
C ARG A 12 24.21 -11.96 22.24
N LEU A 13 24.57 -10.73 22.68
CA LEU A 13 23.83 -9.52 22.35
C LEU A 13 23.79 -9.29 20.83
N ARG A 14 24.90 -9.52 20.11
CA ARG A 14 24.91 -9.42 18.64
C ARG A 14 23.98 -10.44 17.97
N THR A 15 23.98 -11.69 18.44
CA THR A 15 23.08 -12.73 17.91
C THR A 15 21.62 -12.37 18.16
N ASN A 16 21.27 -11.92 19.37
CA ASN A 16 19.91 -11.52 19.70
C ASN A 16 19.45 -10.32 18.86
N SER A 17 20.34 -9.33 18.63
CA SER A 17 20.06 -8.19 17.74
C SER A 17 19.85 -8.67 16.31
N ALA A 18 20.77 -9.47 15.76
CA ALA A 18 20.65 -9.96 14.39
C ALA A 18 19.36 -10.77 14.14
N ILE A 19 18.90 -11.57 15.12
CA ILE A 19 17.63 -12.29 15.03
C ILE A 19 16.44 -11.32 15.11
N ALA A 20 16.46 -10.35 16.01
CA ALA A 20 15.42 -9.34 16.09
C ALA A 20 15.33 -8.51 14.80
N ASP A 21 16.47 -8.07 14.25
CA ASP A 21 16.55 -7.33 12.99
C ASP A 21 16.05 -8.17 11.80
N HIS A 22 16.38 -9.47 11.76
CA HIS A 22 15.87 -10.39 10.74
C HIS A 22 14.33 -10.49 10.82
N LEU A 23 13.77 -10.66 12.02
CA LEU A 23 12.33 -10.77 12.24
C LEU A 23 11.57 -9.48 11.93
N GLN A 24 12.21 -8.31 11.91
CA GLN A 24 11.59 -7.06 11.46
C GLN A 24 11.29 -7.07 9.96
N THR A 25 12.10 -7.77 9.17
CA THR A 25 11.98 -7.82 7.71
C THR A 25 11.39 -9.13 7.19
N ALA A 26 11.49 -10.19 7.97
CA ALA A 26 11.04 -11.55 7.65
C ALA A 26 10.12 -12.07 8.78
N GLU A 27 9.06 -11.33 9.06
CA GLU A 27 8.04 -11.71 10.05
C GLU A 27 7.42 -13.06 9.67
N GLY A 28 7.23 -13.92 10.65
CA GLY A 28 6.72 -15.28 10.42
C GLY A 28 7.79 -16.34 10.21
N SER A 29 9.06 -15.96 10.14
CA SER A 29 10.15 -16.94 10.06
C SER A 29 10.11 -17.92 11.21
N SER A 30 10.27 -19.21 10.89
CA SER A 30 10.49 -20.23 11.90
C SER A 30 11.94 -20.19 12.41
N ARG A 31 12.21 -20.89 13.52
CA ARG A 31 13.60 -21.04 13.99
C ARG A 31 14.53 -21.64 12.94
N ALA A 32 14.00 -22.55 12.10
CA ALA A 32 14.75 -23.17 11.02
C ALA A 32 15.08 -22.19 9.90
N ASP A 33 14.13 -21.31 9.54
CA ASP A 33 14.34 -20.25 8.55
C ASP A 33 15.41 -19.28 9.01
N ILE A 34 15.31 -18.80 10.27
CA ILE A 34 16.32 -17.89 10.87
C ILE A 34 17.71 -18.55 10.87
N ALA A 35 17.81 -19.83 11.21
CA ALA A 35 19.08 -20.56 11.22
C ALA A 35 19.70 -20.61 9.82
N ARG A 36 18.88 -20.91 8.81
CA ARG A 36 19.30 -20.96 7.41
C ARG A 36 19.73 -19.58 6.89
N ASP A 37 18.90 -18.57 7.12
CA ASP A 37 19.04 -17.25 6.50
C ASP A 37 20.19 -16.44 7.14
N LEU A 38 20.40 -16.60 8.45
CA LEU A 38 21.51 -15.94 9.17
C LEU A 38 22.77 -16.80 9.30
N GLY A 39 22.75 -18.07 8.87
CA GLY A 39 23.89 -18.97 8.95
C GLY A 39 24.27 -19.38 10.39
N TYR A 40 23.34 -19.31 11.34
CA TYR A 40 23.55 -19.71 12.72
C TYR A 40 23.23 -21.19 12.95
N ALA A 41 23.92 -21.81 13.92
CA ALA A 41 23.56 -23.17 14.37
C ALA A 41 22.13 -23.17 14.97
N PRO A 42 21.32 -24.22 14.72
CA PRO A 42 19.95 -24.31 15.25
C PRO A 42 19.86 -24.16 16.78
N SER A 43 20.85 -24.66 17.52
CA SER A 43 20.93 -24.51 18.98
C SER A 43 21.17 -23.06 19.42
N THR A 44 21.95 -22.31 18.64
CA THR A 44 22.22 -20.89 18.88
C THR A 44 20.93 -20.09 18.70
N VAL A 45 20.19 -20.34 17.60
CA VAL A 45 18.92 -19.69 17.33
C VAL A 45 17.88 -20.05 18.39
N ALA A 46 17.79 -21.32 18.78
CA ALA A 46 16.84 -21.77 19.81
C ALA A 46 17.09 -21.05 21.16
N ALA A 47 18.34 -20.93 21.58
CA ALA A 47 18.72 -20.25 22.80
C ALA A 47 18.40 -18.75 22.73
N ALA A 48 18.82 -18.07 21.65
CA ALA A 48 18.60 -16.64 21.47
C ALA A 48 17.11 -16.28 21.36
N VAL A 49 16.33 -17.05 20.60
CA VAL A 49 14.87 -16.88 20.52
C VAL A 49 14.19 -17.11 21.88
N GLY A 50 14.64 -18.14 22.63
CA GLY A 50 14.14 -18.37 23.98
C GLY A 50 14.35 -17.20 24.94
N GLU A 51 15.51 -16.53 24.84
CA GLU A 51 15.82 -15.33 25.61
C GLU A 51 14.98 -14.15 25.17
N LEU A 52 14.86 -13.88 23.86
CA LEU A 52 14.05 -12.80 23.32
C LEU A 52 12.56 -12.94 23.68
N ILE A 53 12.06 -14.19 23.77
CA ILE A 53 10.70 -14.46 24.24
C ILE A 53 10.60 -14.19 25.75
N ALA A 54 11.57 -14.63 26.56
CA ALA A 54 11.58 -14.39 27.99
C ALA A 54 11.70 -12.88 28.33
N GLU A 55 12.42 -12.13 27.51
CA GLU A 55 12.51 -10.67 27.59
C GLU A 55 11.26 -9.96 27.06
N GLY A 56 10.26 -10.68 26.51
CA GLY A 56 9.06 -10.10 25.93
C GLY A 56 9.30 -9.33 24.63
N ARG A 57 10.42 -9.52 23.96
CA ARG A 57 10.80 -8.84 22.70
C ARG A 57 10.36 -9.58 21.45
N VAL A 58 10.18 -10.88 21.53
CA VAL A 58 9.72 -11.75 20.45
C VAL A 58 8.58 -12.60 20.98
N GLU A 59 7.63 -12.91 20.12
CA GLU A 59 6.55 -13.85 20.44
C GLU A 59 6.34 -14.88 19.34
N GLN A 60 5.68 -15.98 19.71
CA GLN A 60 5.29 -17.04 18.81
C GLN A 60 3.83 -16.86 18.41
N TYR A 61 3.51 -17.07 17.12
CA TYR A 61 2.13 -17.07 16.65
C TYR A 61 1.90 -18.16 15.61
N ALA A 62 0.67 -18.57 15.45
CA ALA A 62 0.28 -19.55 14.44
C ALA A 62 0.26 -18.88 13.06
N LEU A 63 1.00 -19.44 12.10
CA LEU A 63 0.91 -19.00 10.70
C LEU A 63 -0.38 -19.55 10.10
N ALA A 64 -1.12 -18.70 9.37
CA ALA A 64 -2.25 -19.15 8.57
C ALA A 64 -1.71 -20.07 7.46
N SER A 65 -1.96 -21.36 7.54
CA SER A 65 -1.50 -22.31 6.53
C SER A 65 -2.38 -22.22 5.28
N ALA A 66 -1.78 -21.95 4.13
CA ALA A 66 -2.46 -21.97 2.83
C ALA A 66 -2.81 -23.40 2.34
N SER A 67 -2.46 -24.47 3.07
CA SER A 67 -2.78 -25.84 2.69
C SER A 67 -3.18 -26.69 3.92
N ARG A 68 -4.29 -27.41 3.79
CA ARG A 68 -4.75 -28.44 4.74
C ARG A 68 -3.86 -29.69 4.63
N SER A 69 -2.62 -29.65 5.10
CA SER A 69 -1.85 -30.85 5.37
C SER A 69 -2.02 -31.23 6.83
N ALA A 70 -2.23 -32.52 7.10
CA ALA A 70 -2.38 -33.08 8.44
C ALA A 70 -1.06 -32.88 9.23
N GLY A 71 -0.99 -31.86 10.09
CA GLY A 71 0.16 -31.56 10.94
C GLY A 71 -0.14 -30.38 11.88
N ARG A 72 0.69 -30.22 12.94
CA ARG A 72 0.61 -29.07 13.83
C ARG A 72 0.85 -27.80 12.99
N PRO A 73 0.02 -26.75 13.13
CA PRO A 73 0.23 -25.49 12.40
C PRO A 73 1.68 -25.00 12.56
N PRO A 74 2.30 -24.51 11.50
CA PRO A 74 3.64 -23.95 11.60
C PRO A 74 3.61 -22.72 12.53
N VAL A 75 4.62 -22.64 13.41
CA VAL A 75 4.77 -21.55 14.37
C VAL A 75 5.78 -20.57 13.83
N GLY A 76 5.32 -19.36 13.54
CA GLY A 76 6.15 -18.22 13.19
C GLY A 76 6.60 -17.44 14.43
N LEU A 77 7.64 -16.67 14.24
CA LEU A 77 8.18 -15.75 15.23
C LEU A 77 8.01 -14.31 14.70
N ARG A 78 7.69 -13.39 15.60
CA ARG A 78 7.65 -11.95 15.30
C ARG A 78 8.16 -11.14 16.49
N VAL A 79 8.66 -9.93 16.19
CA VAL A 79 8.99 -8.97 17.24
C VAL A 79 7.70 -8.53 17.91
N LYS A 80 7.65 -8.60 19.24
CA LYS A 80 6.53 -8.11 20.03
C LYS A 80 6.57 -6.59 20.09
N LEU A 81 5.55 -5.96 19.56
CA LEU A 81 5.34 -4.52 19.64
C LEU A 81 4.24 -4.26 20.68
N SER A 82 4.31 -3.14 21.37
CA SER A 82 3.24 -2.63 22.24
C SER A 82 3.01 -1.15 21.97
N GLY A 83 1.76 -0.73 21.99
CA GLY A 83 1.34 0.63 21.67
C GLY A 83 0.43 0.67 20.44
N LEU A 84 0.30 1.86 19.85
CA LEU A 84 -0.61 2.12 18.74
C LEU A 84 0.16 2.34 17.43
N LEU A 85 -0.53 2.05 16.33
CA LEU A 85 -0.13 2.34 14.97
C LEU A 85 -1.09 3.36 14.38
N LEU A 86 -0.58 4.30 13.58
CA LEU A 86 -1.35 5.33 12.90
C LEU A 86 -1.21 5.20 11.40
N GLY A 87 -2.32 4.96 10.71
CA GLY A 87 -2.43 4.99 9.25
C GLY A 87 -3.17 6.25 8.81
N ILE A 88 -2.65 6.96 7.81
CA ILE A 88 -3.28 8.11 7.18
C ILE A 88 -3.24 7.93 5.68
N GLU A 89 -4.36 8.14 5.00
CA GLU A 89 -4.43 8.12 3.53
C GLU A 89 -5.17 9.37 3.06
N PHE A 90 -4.55 10.14 2.19
CA PHE A 90 -5.17 11.24 1.48
C PHE A 90 -5.70 10.76 0.13
N ASP A 91 -6.97 11.01 -0.11
CA ASP A 91 -7.55 11.08 -1.44
C ASP A 91 -7.61 12.55 -1.91
N HIS A 92 -8.19 12.83 -3.07
CA HIS A 92 -8.26 14.20 -3.59
C HIS A 92 -9.21 15.09 -2.80
N ASP A 93 -10.30 14.55 -2.25
CA ASP A 93 -11.39 15.28 -1.61
C ASP A 93 -11.63 14.89 -0.15
N GLN A 94 -10.85 13.96 0.38
CA GLN A 94 -10.96 13.51 1.76
C GLN A 94 -9.66 12.94 2.31
N VAL A 95 -9.58 12.86 3.63
CA VAL A 95 -8.53 12.15 4.35
C VAL A 95 -9.14 11.06 5.21
N HIS A 96 -8.54 9.89 5.18
CA HIS A 96 -8.86 8.74 6.02
C HIS A 96 -7.77 8.55 7.06
N VAL A 97 -8.18 8.25 8.30
CA VAL A 97 -7.26 7.97 9.41
C VAL A 97 -7.72 6.71 10.13
N ALA A 98 -6.79 5.85 10.45
CA ALA A 98 -7.03 4.67 11.28
C ALA A 98 -6.00 4.54 12.38
N ILE A 99 -6.48 4.17 13.57
CA ILE A 99 -5.67 3.79 14.73
C ILE A 99 -5.81 2.28 14.88
N ALA A 100 -4.69 1.60 14.98
CA ALA A 100 -4.65 0.17 15.21
C ALA A 100 -3.80 -0.18 16.43
N ASP A 101 -4.02 -1.37 16.97
CA ASP A 101 -3.12 -1.93 17.97
C ASP A 101 -1.78 -2.37 17.31
N ALA A 102 -0.88 -2.85 18.13
CA ALA A 102 0.45 -3.30 17.70
C ALA A 102 0.42 -4.49 16.72
N ASP A 103 -0.68 -5.23 16.65
CA ASP A 103 -0.90 -6.35 15.74
C ASP A 103 -1.53 -5.91 14.41
N GLY A 104 -1.92 -4.64 14.30
CA GLY A 104 -2.56 -4.07 13.12
C GLY A 104 -4.08 -4.23 13.10
N ALA A 105 -4.70 -4.68 14.20
CA ALA A 105 -6.15 -4.69 14.31
C ALA A 105 -6.66 -3.26 14.52
N VAL A 106 -7.52 -2.80 13.61
CA VAL A 106 -8.09 -1.45 13.67
C VAL A 106 -8.98 -1.32 14.90
N LEU A 107 -8.67 -0.36 15.76
CA LEU A 107 -9.42 -0.02 16.96
C LEU A 107 -10.48 1.04 16.67
N VAL A 108 -10.11 2.04 15.88
CA VAL A 108 -11.00 3.13 15.47
C VAL A 108 -10.48 3.71 14.15
N ASP A 109 -11.40 4.12 13.29
CA ASP A 109 -11.10 4.81 12.04
C ASP A 109 -12.13 5.91 11.76
N GLY A 110 -11.78 6.82 10.89
CA GLY A 110 -12.65 7.90 10.46
C GLY A 110 -12.15 8.61 9.22
N SER A 111 -13.00 9.47 8.65
CA SER A 111 -12.64 10.30 7.50
C SER A 111 -13.22 11.71 7.64
N LEU A 112 -12.55 12.68 7.04
CA LEU A 112 -13.03 14.06 6.91
C LEU A 112 -12.87 14.54 5.48
N PRO A 113 -13.81 15.34 4.97
CA PRO A 113 -13.66 15.99 3.69
C PRO A 113 -12.53 17.05 3.76
N VAL A 114 -11.66 17.05 2.77
CA VAL A 114 -10.59 18.03 2.61
C VAL A 114 -10.13 18.07 1.16
N ASP A 115 -10.08 19.26 0.57
CA ASP A 115 -9.45 19.44 -0.74
C ASP A 115 -7.92 19.38 -0.57
N THR A 116 -7.35 18.22 -0.89
CA THR A 116 -5.90 18.00 -0.78
C THR A 116 -5.10 18.81 -1.80
N THR A 117 -5.74 19.29 -2.87
CA THR A 117 -5.05 20.08 -3.91
C THR A 117 -4.92 21.55 -3.54
N ALA A 118 -5.75 22.05 -2.63
CA ALA A 118 -5.81 23.46 -2.27
C ALA A 118 -4.64 23.92 -1.39
N SER A 119 -4.27 23.15 -0.36
CA SER A 119 -3.17 23.49 0.55
C SER A 119 -2.68 22.27 1.33
N ALA A 120 -1.38 21.98 1.21
CA ALA A 120 -0.73 20.92 1.98
C ALA A 120 -0.86 21.14 3.50
N THR A 121 -0.52 22.33 3.97
CA THR A 121 -0.55 22.66 5.40
C THR A 121 -1.97 22.53 5.98
N HIS A 122 -2.99 22.96 5.23
CA HIS A 122 -4.37 22.80 5.66
C HIS A 122 -4.79 21.33 5.71
N ALA A 123 -4.50 20.57 4.64
CA ALA A 123 -4.85 19.14 4.59
C ALA A 123 -4.17 18.35 5.70
N ILE A 124 -2.89 18.60 5.95
CA ILE A 124 -2.13 17.98 7.05
C ILE A 124 -2.72 18.36 8.41
N ALA A 125 -3.10 19.62 8.63
CA ALA A 125 -3.72 20.05 9.87
C ALA A 125 -5.07 19.35 10.13
N VAL A 126 -5.90 19.17 9.06
CA VAL A 126 -7.16 18.42 9.15
C VAL A 126 -6.91 16.97 9.51
N ALA A 127 -5.97 16.30 8.84
CA ALA A 127 -5.60 14.91 9.12
C ALA A 127 -5.06 14.74 10.55
N ALA A 128 -4.20 15.64 11.00
CA ALA A 128 -3.62 15.59 12.33
C ALA A 128 -4.67 15.86 13.44
N ARG A 129 -5.65 16.72 13.17
CA ARG A 129 -6.79 16.94 14.08
C ARG A 129 -7.62 15.68 14.20
N LEU A 130 -8.01 15.06 13.07
CA LEU A 130 -8.77 13.81 13.07
C LEU A 130 -8.00 12.71 13.80
N ALA A 131 -6.68 12.58 13.56
CA ALA A 131 -5.85 11.61 14.25
C ALA A 131 -5.89 11.79 15.77
N ARG A 132 -5.82 13.03 16.28
CA ARG A 132 -5.92 13.31 17.72
C ARG A 132 -7.31 12.97 18.27
N GLU A 133 -8.38 13.38 17.58
CA GLU A 133 -9.77 13.08 17.99
C GLU A 133 -9.98 11.56 18.12
N LEU A 134 -9.45 10.77 17.18
CA LEU A 134 -9.51 9.31 17.23
C LEU A 134 -8.64 8.73 18.35
N LEU A 135 -7.43 9.26 18.57
CA LEU A 135 -6.54 8.84 19.65
C LEU A 135 -7.12 9.14 21.02
N ASP A 136 -7.82 10.27 21.20
CA ASP A 136 -8.49 10.61 22.44
C ASP A 136 -9.64 9.63 22.78
N SER A 137 -10.21 8.97 21.75
CA SER A 137 -11.21 7.92 21.92
C SER A 137 -10.62 6.52 22.11
N ALA A 138 -9.31 6.35 21.84
CA ALA A 138 -8.63 5.08 21.99
C ALA A 138 -8.19 4.81 23.44
N PRO A 139 -7.99 3.55 23.84
CA PRO A 139 -7.57 3.21 25.21
C PRO A 139 -6.21 3.80 25.64
N LEU A 140 -5.39 4.20 24.66
CA LEU A 140 -4.04 4.73 24.85
C LEU A 140 -3.93 6.03 24.03
N GLY A 141 -3.31 7.05 24.60
CA GLY A 141 -3.14 8.35 23.95
C GLY A 141 -2.02 8.42 22.92
N LEU A 142 -1.77 9.63 22.41
CA LEU A 142 -0.78 9.94 21.37
C LEU A 142 0.64 9.45 21.72
N GLU A 143 1.03 9.52 22.99
CA GLU A 143 2.33 9.05 23.49
C GLU A 143 2.56 7.55 23.32
N SER A 144 1.49 6.79 23.03
CA SER A 144 1.54 5.36 22.77
C SER A 144 1.71 5.02 21.30
N VAL A 145 1.69 5.98 20.39
CA VAL A 145 1.91 5.77 18.96
C VAL A 145 3.37 5.42 18.71
N ARG A 146 3.62 4.24 18.19
CA ARG A 146 4.97 3.69 17.93
C ARG A 146 5.42 3.88 16.49
N GLY A 147 4.50 4.01 15.57
CA GLY A 147 4.79 4.24 14.15
C GLY A 147 3.59 4.77 13.42
N ALA A 148 3.85 5.57 12.40
CA ALA A 148 2.86 6.12 11.52
C ALA A 148 3.26 5.94 10.05
N ALA A 149 2.27 5.81 9.16
CA ALA A 149 2.49 5.90 7.72
C ALA A 149 1.40 6.73 7.06
N ILE A 150 1.81 7.49 6.05
CA ILE A 150 0.99 8.50 5.37
C ILE A 150 1.05 8.24 3.87
N GLY A 151 -0.11 8.00 3.27
CA GLY A 151 -0.30 7.84 1.83
C GLY A 151 -0.74 9.14 1.17
N LEU A 152 -0.11 9.51 0.07
CA LEU A 152 -0.43 10.68 -0.74
C LEU A 152 -0.75 10.28 -2.18
N PRO A 153 -1.73 10.93 -2.85
CA PRO A 153 -2.06 10.68 -4.24
C PRO A 153 -1.05 11.34 -5.19
N GLY A 154 0.20 10.88 -5.18
CA GLY A 154 1.26 11.38 -6.05
C GLY A 154 2.64 10.82 -5.70
N PRO A 155 3.64 11.03 -6.57
CA PRO A 155 4.98 10.50 -6.36
C PRO A 155 5.67 11.18 -5.16
N VAL A 156 6.23 10.37 -4.29
CA VAL A 156 6.97 10.79 -3.09
C VAL A 156 8.39 10.23 -3.15
N ASP A 157 9.39 11.08 -3.01
CA ASP A 157 10.75 10.60 -2.73
C ASP A 157 10.82 10.15 -1.26
N ILE A 158 10.81 8.85 -1.06
CA ILE A 158 10.79 8.24 0.28
C ILE A 158 12.02 8.56 1.12
N ARG A 159 13.12 9.02 0.52
CA ARG A 159 14.36 9.39 1.24
C ARG A 159 14.24 10.76 1.89
N THR A 160 13.48 11.65 1.27
CA THR A 160 13.32 13.03 1.72
C THR A 160 11.94 13.32 2.29
N GLY A 161 10.93 12.49 1.97
CA GLY A 161 9.52 12.74 2.31
C GLY A 161 8.91 13.90 1.53
N ILE A 162 9.54 14.29 0.43
CA ILE A 162 9.10 15.42 -0.41
C ILE A 162 8.30 14.90 -1.60
N VAL A 163 7.21 15.58 -1.92
CA VAL A 163 6.40 15.31 -3.11
C VAL A 163 7.18 15.70 -4.36
N GLY A 164 7.40 14.72 -5.25
CA GLY A 164 8.32 14.86 -6.39
C GLY A 164 7.71 15.56 -7.63
N SER A 165 6.40 15.78 -7.67
CA SER A 165 5.73 16.38 -8.84
C SER A 165 4.61 17.32 -8.43
N SER A 166 4.59 18.47 -9.12
CA SER A 166 3.54 19.50 -8.94
C SER A 166 2.21 19.18 -9.61
N SER A 167 2.17 18.17 -10.46
CA SER A 167 1.04 17.96 -11.37
C SER A 167 -0.23 17.49 -10.66
N VAL A 168 -0.09 16.62 -9.65
CA VAL A 168 -1.22 16.07 -8.89
C VAL A 168 -1.45 16.88 -7.62
N LEU A 169 -0.38 17.27 -6.96
CA LEU A 169 -0.38 17.99 -5.68
C LEU A 169 0.41 19.32 -5.79
N PRO A 170 -0.07 20.31 -6.56
CA PRO A 170 0.70 21.52 -6.89
C PRO A 170 1.14 22.32 -5.66
N ASN A 171 0.36 22.32 -4.60
CA ASN A 171 0.62 23.06 -3.38
C ASN A 171 1.37 22.24 -2.31
N TRP A 172 1.92 21.06 -2.68
CA TRP A 172 2.73 20.20 -1.81
C TRP A 172 4.22 20.20 -2.21
N LEU A 173 4.58 20.90 -3.30
CA LEU A 173 5.98 21.05 -3.69
C LEU A 173 6.78 21.66 -2.53
N ASP A 174 7.99 21.13 -2.34
CA ASP A 174 8.92 21.56 -1.31
C ASP A 174 8.41 21.43 0.14
N VAL A 175 7.20 20.85 0.34
CA VAL A 175 6.71 20.54 1.67
C VAL A 175 7.31 19.22 2.13
N ASN A 176 8.08 19.24 3.22
CA ASN A 176 8.45 18.02 3.92
C ASN A 176 7.25 17.57 4.77
N VAL A 177 6.50 16.61 4.22
CA VAL A 177 5.26 16.11 4.82
C VAL A 177 5.52 15.52 6.21
N ALA A 178 6.64 14.83 6.38
CA ALA A 178 7.02 14.23 7.66
C ALA A 178 7.25 15.30 8.73
N ASP A 179 7.97 16.37 8.40
CA ASP A 179 8.25 17.45 9.35
C ASP A 179 6.98 18.24 9.69
N GLU A 180 6.10 18.44 8.70
CA GLU A 180 4.82 19.11 8.96
C GLU A 180 3.93 18.29 9.90
N PHE A 181 3.81 16.98 9.70
CA PHE A 181 3.08 16.12 10.64
C PHE A 181 3.70 16.11 12.04
N ARG A 182 5.04 16.11 12.16
CA ARG A 182 5.72 16.17 13.47
C ARG A 182 5.39 17.43 14.26
N ARG A 183 5.12 18.56 13.61
CA ARG A 183 4.66 19.79 14.29
C ARG A 183 3.32 19.59 14.99
N HIS A 184 2.49 18.71 14.45
CA HIS A 184 1.16 18.42 14.98
C HIS A 184 1.15 17.20 15.94
N LEU A 185 1.89 16.15 15.63
CA LEU A 185 1.83 14.86 16.33
C LEU A 185 3.07 14.58 17.18
N GLY A 186 4.02 15.53 17.26
CA GLY A 186 5.26 15.32 18.00
C GLY A 186 6.24 14.37 17.29
N ALA A 187 7.19 13.82 18.03
CA ALA A 187 8.29 13.02 17.50
C ALA A 187 7.87 11.55 17.22
N VAL A 188 6.73 11.34 16.58
CA VAL A 188 6.28 10.00 16.15
C VAL A 188 7.14 9.54 14.97
N PRO A 189 7.73 8.34 15.01
CA PRO A 189 8.36 7.73 13.84
C PRO A 189 7.34 7.58 12.73
N LEU A 190 7.62 8.13 11.54
CA LEU A 190 6.66 8.11 10.45
C LEU A 190 7.33 7.93 9.09
N HIS A 191 6.57 7.34 8.16
CA HIS A 191 6.91 7.13 6.77
C HIS A 191 5.87 7.78 5.86
N VAL A 192 6.32 8.38 4.77
CA VAL A 192 5.44 8.98 3.75
C VAL A 192 5.68 8.26 2.44
N ASP A 193 4.60 7.87 1.76
CA ASP A 193 4.68 7.14 0.50
C ASP A 193 3.51 7.53 -0.43
N ASN A 194 3.59 7.08 -1.68
CA ASN A 194 2.45 7.14 -2.59
C ASN A 194 1.35 6.16 -2.12
N ASP A 195 0.10 6.55 -2.32
CA ASP A 195 -1.10 5.79 -1.89
C ASP A 195 -1.23 4.41 -2.56
N ALA A 196 -0.95 4.30 -3.87
CA ALA A 196 -0.95 3.00 -4.57
C ALA A 196 0.18 2.09 -4.05
N ASN A 197 1.31 2.68 -3.67
CA ASN A 197 2.40 1.96 -3.04
C ASN A 197 2.01 1.38 -1.69
N LEU A 198 1.34 2.15 -0.85
CA LEU A 198 0.82 1.64 0.43
C LEU A 198 -0.25 0.57 0.20
N ALA A 199 -1.20 0.79 -0.71
CA ALA A 199 -2.23 -0.19 -1.03
C ALA A 199 -1.63 -1.54 -1.46
N ALA A 200 -0.59 -1.51 -2.29
CA ALA A 200 0.14 -2.72 -2.67
C ALA A 200 0.76 -3.45 -1.48
N ARG A 201 1.19 -2.75 -0.43
CA ARG A 201 1.68 -3.38 0.80
C ARG A 201 0.61 -4.20 1.50
N GLY A 202 -0.65 -3.79 1.44
CA GLY A 202 -1.78 -4.56 1.94
C GLY A 202 -1.96 -5.89 1.20
N GLU A 203 -1.60 -5.96 -0.07
CA GLU A 203 -1.77 -7.13 -0.95
C GLU A 203 -0.55 -8.05 -1.02
N VAL A 204 0.61 -7.66 -0.49
CA VAL A 204 1.89 -8.43 -0.57
C VAL A 204 1.76 -9.87 -0.06
N LEU A 205 0.89 -10.14 0.90
CA LEU A 205 0.68 -11.48 1.43
C LEU A 205 0.03 -12.45 0.43
N ARG A 206 -0.44 -11.97 -0.74
CA ARG A 206 -1.18 -12.75 -1.75
C ARG A 206 -0.30 -13.26 -2.88
N ALA A 207 0.74 -12.51 -3.23
CA ALA A 207 1.70 -12.88 -4.28
C ALA A 207 3.04 -12.18 -4.04
N ALA A 208 4.14 -12.85 -4.42
CA ALA A 208 5.47 -12.25 -4.35
C ALA A 208 5.75 -11.31 -5.54
N ASN A 209 5.18 -11.63 -6.71
CA ASN A 209 5.33 -10.86 -7.95
C ASN A 209 3.95 -10.42 -8.44
N PHE A 210 3.67 -9.12 -8.42
CA PHE A 210 2.39 -8.59 -8.90
C PHE A 210 2.47 -7.11 -9.24
N LEU A 211 1.52 -6.66 -10.04
CA LEU A 211 1.18 -5.26 -10.24
C LEU A 211 -0.07 -4.93 -9.41
N TYR A 212 -0.03 -3.89 -8.62
CA TYR A 212 -1.22 -3.28 -8.05
C TYR A 212 -1.58 -2.03 -8.84
N VAL A 213 -2.86 -1.86 -9.17
CA VAL A 213 -3.39 -0.68 -9.84
C VAL A 213 -4.45 -0.04 -8.97
N LYS A 214 -4.29 1.23 -8.62
CA LYS A 214 -5.32 2.06 -7.98
C LYS A 214 -6.02 2.86 -9.06
N ALA A 215 -7.24 2.45 -9.44
CA ALA A 215 -8.08 3.13 -10.43
C ALA A 215 -9.16 3.95 -9.72
N SER A 216 -8.89 5.23 -9.51
CA SER A 216 -9.73 6.19 -8.80
C SER A 216 -9.74 7.54 -9.53
N THR A 217 -9.73 8.66 -8.82
CA THR A 217 -9.59 10.02 -9.38
C THR A 217 -8.30 10.15 -10.19
N GLY A 218 -7.21 9.48 -9.75
CA GLY A 218 -6.02 9.23 -10.54
C GLY A 218 -5.89 7.76 -10.91
N LEU A 219 -4.90 7.44 -11.73
CA LEU A 219 -4.53 6.08 -12.11
C LEU A 219 -3.07 5.83 -11.72
N GLY A 220 -2.86 5.25 -10.55
CA GLY A 220 -1.54 4.89 -10.03
C GLY A 220 -1.30 3.39 -10.08
N ALA A 221 -0.02 2.98 -10.06
CA ALA A 221 0.33 1.57 -9.89
C ALA A 221 1.51 1.38 -8.95
N ALA A 222 1.63 0.17 -8.42
CA ALA A 222 2.80 -0.28 -7.69
C ALA A 222 3.27 -1.62 -8.25
N ILE A 223 4.58 -1.79 -8.34
CA ILE A 223 5.22 -2.98 -8.87
C ILE A 223 5.90 -3.72 -7.71
N CYS A 224 5.54 -4.97 -7.49
CA CYS A 224 6.17 -5.82 -6.49
C CYS A 224 6.88 -6.99 -7.17
N ILE A 225 8.15 -7.19 -6.83
CA ILE A 225 8.99 -8.30 -7.33
C ILE A 225 9.70 -8.93 -6.13
N ASP A 226 9.57 -10.26 -6.00
CA ASP A 226 10.10 -11.03 -4.87
C ASP A 226 9.68 -10.48 -3.50
N GLY A 227 8.41 -10.05 -3.40
CA GLY A 227 7.84 -9.44 -2.20
C GLY A 227 8.38 -8.04 -1.88
N ARG A 228 9.19 -7.47 -2.77
CA ARG A 228 9.76 -6.12 -2.63
C ARG A 228 9.16 -5.17 -3.64
N GLN A 229 8.86 -3.98 -3.18
CA GLN A 229 8.31 -2.93 -4.02
C GLN A 229 9.41 -2.25 -4.84
N LEU A 230 9.23 -2.19 -6.16
CA LEU A 230 10.09 -1.44 -7.06
C LEU A 230 9.79 0.06 -6.92
N ARG A 231 10.80 0.84 -6.59
CA ARG A 231 10.66 2.29 -6.39
C ARG A 231 11.11 3.11 -7.60
N GLY A 232 12.01 2.56 -8.39
CA GLY A 232 12.64 3.32 -9.48
C GLY A 232 13.48 4.51 -9.00
N SER A 233 13.89 5.33 -9.95
CA SER A 233 14.57 6.59 -9.64
C SER A 233 13.55 7.60 -9.10
N TYR A 234 13.89 8.26 -8.01
CA TYR A 234 13.05 9.30 -7.37
C TYR A 234 11.65 8.86 -6.94
N GLY A 235 11.42 7.54 -6.75
CA GLY A 235 10.10 7.02 -6.37
C GLY A 235 9.08 6.97 -7.50
N ALA A 236 9.49 7.14 -8.75
CA ALA A 236 8.59 7.28 -9.91
C ALA A 236 8.24 5.94 -10.61
N ALA A 237 8.54 4.77 -10.01
CA ALA A 237 8.04 3.52 -10.55
C ALA A 237 6.53 3.40 -10.31
N GLY A 238 5.80 2.99 -11.35
CA GLY A 238 4.35 2.82 -11.23
C GLY A 238 3.50 3.98 -11.76
N GLU A 239 4.10 4.99 -12.38
CA GLU A 239 3.38 6.12 -13.01
C GLU A 239 2.61 5.67 -14.27
N LEU A 240 1.87 4.57 -14.17
CA LEU A 240 1.10 3.92 -15.24
C LEU A 240 0.09 4.88 -15.89
N GLY A 241 -0.56 5.71 -15.10
CA GLY A 241 -1.55 6.67 -15.56
C GLY A 241 -1.01 7.69 -16.55
N HIS A 242 0.32 7.91 -16.57
CA HIS A 242 0.97 8.89 -17.44
C HIS A 242 1.63 8.30 -18.69
N ILE A 243 1.42 7.00 -18.96
CA ILE A 243 1.77 6.41 -20.26
C ILE A 243 0.87 7.02 -21.34
N ALA A 244 1.49 7.48 -22.43
CA ALA A 244 0.78 8.14 -23.52
C ALA A 244 0.04 7.10 -24.38
N ILE A 245 -1.21 7.42 -24.75
CA ILE A 245 -2.01 6.77 -25.78
C ILE A 245 -1.92 7.62 -27.04
N PRO A 246 -1.31 7.15 -28.13
CA PRO A 246 -1.01 7.97 -29.29
C PRO A 246 -2.23 8.62 -29.96
N GLU A 247 -3.38 7.96 -29.92
CA GLU A 247 -4.64 8.40 -30.52
C GLU A 247 -5.37 9.45 -29.66
N GLU A 248 -5.00 9.59 -28.39
CA GLU A 248 -5.61 10.51 -27.44
C GLU A 248 -4.81 11.81 -27.35
N HIS A 249 -5.53 12.92 -27.25
CA HIS A 249 -4.91 14.24 -27.19
C HIS A 249 -5.43 15.10 -26.04
N LEU A 250 -6.19 14.54 -25.13
CA LEU A 250 -6.71 15.24 -23.96
C LEU A 250 -5.55 15.72 -23.08
N PRO A 251 -5.60 16.97 -22.59
CA PRO A 251 -4.58 17.46 -21.68
C PRO A 251 -4.63 16.70 -20.36
N CYS A 252 -3.47 16.27 -19.89
CA CYS A 252 -3.30 15.68 -18.58
C CYS A 252 -2.75 16.73 -17.59
N ARG A 253 -3.12 16.60 -16.33
CA ARG A 253 -2.59 17.48 -15.27
C ARG A 253 -1.06 17.40 -15.11
N CYS A 254 -0.40 16.32 -15.57
CA CYS A 254 1.06 16.22 -15.58
C CYS A 254 1.76 17.13 -16.61
N GLY A 255 0.99 17.84 -17.42
CA GLY A 255 1.51 18.71 -18.49
C GLY A 255 1.59 18.03 -19.86
N ASN A 256 1.53 16.70 -19.91
CA ASN A 256 1.46 15.93 -21.16
C ASN A 256 0.05 15.90 -21.75
N ARG A 257 -0.09 15.26 -22.92
CA ARG A 257 -1.37 14.97 -23.56
C ARG A 257 -1.51 13.48 -23.81
N GLY A 258 -2.76 12.99 -23.82
CA GLY A 258 -3.07 11.59 -24.13
C GLY A 258 -2.61 10.58 -23.07
N CYS A 259 -2.43 10.98 -21.83
CA CYS A 259 -2.10 10.05 -20.77
C CYS A 259 -3.26 9.07 -20.53
N LEU A 260 -2.97 7.81 -20.19
CA LEU A 260 -3.96 6.76 -19.90
C LEU A 260 -4.97 7.21 -18.83
N GLU A 261 -4.55 7.96 -17.83
CA GLU A 261 -5.43 8.54 -16.80
C GLU A 261 -6.55 9.40 -17.41
N THR A 262 -6.30 10.07 -18.53
CA THR A 262 -7.32 10.91 -19.17
C THR A 262 -8.49 10.12 -19.76
N VAL A 263 -8.35 8.82 -19.93
CA VAL A 263 -9.41 7.94 -20.47
C VAL A 263 -9.82 6.83 -19.50
N SER A 264 -9.04 6.56 -18.45
CA SER A 264 -9.28 5.46 -17.51
C SER A 264 -9.12 5.91 -16.05
N SER A 265 -9.95 6.89 -15.64
CA SER A 265 -10.04 7.41 -14.27
C SER A 265 -11.48 7.79 -13.93
N SER A 266 -11.80 8.07 -12.64
CA SER A 266 -13.14 8.50 -12.23
C SER A 266 -13.60 9.78 -12.94
N PRO A 267 -12.77 10.83 -13.12
CA PRO A 267 -13.12 11.98 -13.95
C PRO A 267 -13.36 11.64 -15.42
N ALA A 268 -12.61 10.68 -15.96
CA ALA A 268 -12.82 10.21 -17.34
C ALA A 268 -14.18 9.52 -17.49
N LEU A 269 -14.59 8.71 -16.52
CA LEU A 269 -15.90 8.07 -16.49
C LEU A 269 -17.02 9.11 -16.48
N LEU A 270 -16.96 10.09 -15.55
CA LEU A 270 -17.95 11.16 -15.46
C LEU A 270 -18.06 11.95 -16.78
N ARG A 271 -16.94 12.28 -17.39
CA ARG A 271 -16.92 12.98 -18.69
C ARG A 271 -17.56 12.15 -19.80
N GLN A 272 -17.25 10.84 -19.90
CA GLN A 272 -17.80 9.95 -20.93
C GLN A 272 -19.30 9.73 -20.74
N LEU A 273 -19.78 9.69 -19.51
CA LEU A 273 -21.20 9.50 -19.18
C LEU A 273 -22.02 10.80 -19.19
N GLY A 274 -21.38 11.97 -19.23
CA GLY A 274 -22.03 13.26 -19.08
C GLY A 274 -23.14 13.56 -20.12
N SER A 275 -23.02 13.01 -21.36
CA SER A 275 -24.05 13.14 -22.39
C SER A 275 -25.26 12.23 -22.15
N PHE A 276 -25.10 11.14 -21.43
CA PHE A 276 -26.16 10.19 -21.10
C PHE A 276 -26.84 10.57 -19.78
N TYR A 277 -26.04 11.04 -18.81
CA TYR A 277 -26.50 11.35 -17.44
C TYR A 277 -26.01 12.75 -17.02
N PRO A 278 -26.59 13.82 -17.58
CA PRO A 278 -26.13 15.20 -17.36
C PRO A 278 -26.26 15.68 -15.91
N HIS A 279 -27.00 14.96 -15.08
CA HIS A 279 -27.18 15.27 -13.65
C HIS A 279 -26.21 14.50 -12.72
N ALA A 280 -25.39 13.60 -13.28
CA ALA A 280 -24.41 12.89 -12.50
C ALA A 280 -23.12 13.71 -12.41
N HIS A 281 -22.81 14.21 -11.22
CA HIS A 281 -21.67 15.09 -10.98
C HIS A 281 -20.52 14.42 -10.22
N ASN A 282 -20.79 13.25 -9.64
CA ASN A 282 -19.82 12.48 -8.85
C ASN A 282 -20.09 10.97 -8.96
N LEU A 283 -19.20 10.16 -8.40
CA LEU A 283 -19.33 8.71 -8.45
C LEU A 283 -20.52 8.15 -7.64
N ASN A 284 -21.00 8.86 -6.63
CA ASN A 284 -22.18 8.41 -5.88
C ASN A 284 -23.43 8.52 -6.75
N ASP A 285 -23.52 9.57 -7.58
CA ASP A 285 -24.60 9.70 -8.56
C ASP A 285 -24.53 8.54 -9.57
N ILE A 286 -23.34 8.21 -10.06
CA ILE A 286 -23.13 7.08 -10.97
C ILE A 286 -23.50 5.76 -10.29
N ARG A 287 -23.15 5.54 -9.03
CA ARG A 287 -23.54 4.33 -8.27
C ARG A 287 -25.05 4.18 -8.16
N ALA A 288 -25.75 5.29 -7.89
CA ALA A 288 -27.22 5.30 -7.82
C ALA A 288 -27.86 4.96 -9.17
N ILE A 289 -27.35 5.51 -10.28
CA ILE A 289 -27.82 5.22 -11.63
C ILE A 289 -27.50 3.76 -12.00
N PHE A 290 -26.31 3.29 -11.68
CA PHE A 290 -25.85 1.92 -11.98
C PHE A 290 -26.77 0.86 -11.36
N ALA A 291 -27.33 1.13 -10.19
CA ALA A 291 -28.28 0.22 -9.53
C ALA A 291 -29.58 0.02 -10.32
N THR A 292 -29.98 0.99 -11.17
CA THR A 292 -31.26 0.99 -11.92
C THR A 292 -31.08 0.84 -13.42
N ASP A 293 -30.02 1.40 -13.99
CA ASP A 293 -29.68 1.33 -15.42
C ASP A 293 -28.17 1.04 -15.63
N PRO A 294 -27.74 -0.22 -15.52
CA PRO A 294 -26.32 -0.57 -15.56
C PRO A 294 -25.70 -0.59 -16.99
N ARG A 295 -26.51 -0.62 -18.05
CA ARG A 295 -26.01 -1.00 -19.39
C ARG A 295 -24.97 -0.05 -19.96
N VAL A 296 -25.25 1.25 -19.99
CA VAL A 296 -24.31 2.25 -20.53
C VAL A 296 -23.08 2.33 -19.66
N ILE A 297 -23.26 2.35 -18.34
CA ILE A 297 -22.14 2.44 -17.37
C ILE A 297 -21.24 1.20 -17.46
N SER A 298 -21.83 -0.01 -17.50
CA SER A 298 -21.05 -1.26 -17.67
C SER A 298 -20.23 -1.28 -18.94
N ARG A 299 -20.83 -0.81 -20.07
CA ARG A 299 -20.11 -0.75 -21.33
C ARG A 299 -18.94 0.24 -21.27
N THR A 300 -19.18 1.43 -20.74
CA THR A 300 -18.14 2.45 -20.59
C THR A 300 -17.01 1.94 -19.68
N LEU A 301 -17.35 1.33 -18.54
CA LEU A 301 -16.36 0.72 -17.64
C LEU A 301 -15.55 -0.39 -18.33
N PHE A 302 -16.19 -1.25 -19.12
CA PHE A 302 -15.51 -2.29 -19.88
C PHE A 302 -14.52 -1.71 -20.89
N ASP A 303 -14.92 -0.69 -21.65
CA ASP A 303 -14.06 -0.04 -22.63
C ASP A 303 -12.87 0.67 -21.94
N MET A 304 -13.08 1.35 -20.82
CA MET A 304 -12.02 1.95 -20.00
C MET A 304 -11.05 0.91 -19.45
N GLY A 305 -11.59 -0.22 -18.95
CA GLY A 305 -10.78 -1.35 -18.50
C GLY A 305 -9.97 -1.97 -19.65
N SER A 306 -10.55 -2.04 -20.85
CA SER A 306 -9.84 -2.54 -22.03
C SER A 306 -8.64 -1.65 -22.41
N GLN A 307 -8.76 -0.33 -22.30
CA GLN A 307 -7.64 0.59 -22.48
C GLN A 307 -6.53 0.32 -21.46
N LEU A 308 -6.88 0.18 -20.18
CA LEU A 308 -5.93 -0.22 -19.14
C LEU A 308 -5.24 -1.56 -19.49
N GLY A 309 -6.01 -2.55 -19.94
CA GLY A 309 -5.55 -3.89 -20.23
C GLY A 309 -4.42 -3.96 -21.28
N ILE A 310 -4.40 -3.07 -22.27
CA ILE A 310 -3.31 -2.95 -23.25
C ILE A 310 -1.98 -2.66 -22.53
N HIS A 311 -1.99 -1.67 -21.65
CA HIS A 311 -0.77 -1.24 -20.93
C HIS A 311 -0.34 -2.26 -19.87
N LEU A 312 -1.30 -2.93 -19.23
CA LEU A 312 -1.01 -4.05 -18.33
C LEU A 312 -0.32 -5.19 -19.08
N ALA A 313 -0.79 -5.54 -20.28
CA ALA A 313 -0.16 -6.59 -21.08
C ALA A 313 1.30 -6.27 -21.41
N HIS A 314 1.59 -5.02 -21.77
CA HIS A 314 2.97 -4.56 -22.02
C HIS A 314 3.85 -4.67 -20.77
N LEU A 315 3.37 -4.15 -19.62
CA LEU A 315 4.12 -4.21 -18.37
C LEU A 315 4.34 -5.65 -17.91
N CYS A 316 3.30 -6.48 -17.94
CA CYS A 316 3.40 -7.90 -17.58
C CYS A 316 4.39 -8.64 -18.46
N THR A 317 4.39 -8.37 -19.78
CA THR A 317 5.34 -8.98 -20.71
C THR A 317 6.79 -8.57 -20.42
N VAL A 318 7.03 -7.27 -20.15
CA VAL A 318 8.39 -6.74 -19.90
C VAL A 318 8.93 -7.20 -18.54
N LEU A 319 8.08 -7.25 -17.52
CA LEU A 319 8.49 -7.58 -16.16
C LEU A 319 8.39 -9.08 -15.82
N GLY A 320 7.75 -9.88 -16.69
CA GLY A 320 7.53 -11.30 -16.43
C GLY A 320 6.52 -11.54 -15.29
N ILE A 321 5.57 -10.63 -15.08
CA ILE A 321 4.57 -10.70 -14.02
C ILE A 321 3.26 -11.26 -14.58
N ASP A 322 2.64 -12.22 -13.90
CA ASP A 322 1.40 -12.88 -14.27
C ASP A 322 0.22 -12.56 -13.35
N HIS A 323 0.43 -11.70 -12.34
CA HIS A 323 -0.60 -11.35 -11.36
C HIS A 323 -0.81 -9.83 -11.33
N VAL A 324 -2.05 -9.39 -11.58
CA VAL A 324 -2.48 -7.99 -11.51
C VAL A 324 -3.64 -7.88 -10.54
N ILE A 325 -3.54 -6.96 -9.58
CA ILE A 325 -4.59 -6.65 -8.61
C ILE A 325 -5.07 -5.24 -8.89
N ILE A 326 -6.37 -5.06 -9.15
CA ILE A 326 -6.95 -3.75 -9.44
C ILE A 326 -7.88 -3.36 -8.29
N GLY A 327 -7.54 -2.25 -7.65
CA GLY A 327 -8.35 -1.59 -6.62
C GLY A 327 -8.80 -0.20 -7.04
N GLY A 328 -9.34 0.54 -6.08
CA GLY A 328 -9.86 1.87 -6.28
C GLY A 328 -11.33 1.90 -6.73
N GLU A 329 -11.87 3.10 -6.83
CA GLU A 329 -13.29 3.36 -7.00
C GLU A 329 -13.91 2.73 -8.27
N LEU A 330 -13.16 2.71 -9.39
CA LEU A 330 -13.65 2.11 -10.65
C LEU A 330 -13.79 0.60 -10.53
N ALA A 331 -12.91 -0.06 -9.78
CA ALA A 331 -12.98 -1.50 -9.52
C ALA A 331 -14.18 -1.87 -8.63
N GLU A 332 -14.70 -0.92 -7.84
CA GLU A 332 -15.83 -1.12 -6.94
C GLU A 332 -17.20 -0.84 -7.58
N LEU A 333 -17.24 -0.15 -8.73
CA LEU A 333 -18.49 0.12 -9.44
C LEU A 333 -19.09 -1.13 -10.11
N GLY A 334 -18.38 -2.27 -10.11
CA GLY A 334 -18.87 -3.51 -10.71
C GLY A 334 -17.70 -4.31 -11.32
N THR A 335 -18.00 -5.41 -11.99
CA THR A 335 -16.97 -6.28 -12.57
C THR A 335 -16.49 -5.79 -13.95
N SER A 336 -17.28 -4.99 -14.65
CA SER A 336 -17.05 -4.66 -16.08
C SER A 336 -15.68 -4.02 -16.33
N TYR A 337 -15.20 -3.15 -15.42
CA TYR A 337 -13.87 -2.56 -15.54
C TYR A 337 -12.76 -3.61 -15.46
N ILE A 338 -12.88 -4.53 -14.51
CA ILE A 338 -11.93 -5.65 -14.34
C ILE A 338 -12.01 -6.62 -15.51
N ASP A 339 -13.22 -6.90 -16.01
CA ASP A 339 -13.43 -7.84 -17.13
C ASP A 339 -12.80 -7.29 -18.41
N GLY A 340 -12.99 -6.00 -18.72
CA GLY A 340 -12.32 -5.35 -19.84
C GLY A 340 -10.80 -5.37 -19.73
N ALA A 341 -10.26 -5.05 -18.54
CA ALA A 341 -8.83 -5.12 -18.28
C ALA A 341 -8.30 -6.55 -18.43
N ARG A 342 -9.00 -7.55 -17.86
CA ARG A 342 -8.61 -8.97 -17.92
C ARG A 342 -8.59 -9.48 -19.35
N GLU A 343 -9.70 -9.34 -20.10
CA GLU A 343 -9.81 -9.86 -21.45
C GLU A 343 -8.75 -9.27 -22.37
N THR A 344 -8.52 -7.97 -22.25
CA THR A 344 -7.53 -7.27 -23.08
C THR A 344 -6.09 -7.65 -22.68
N THR A 345 -5.80 -7.73 -21.38
CA THR A 345 -4.49 -8.18 -20.91
C THR A 345 -4.17 -9.60 -21.41
N MET A 346 -5.10 -10.54 -21.24
CA MET A 346 -4.92 -11.92 -21.71
C MET A 346 -4.73 -12.02 -23.24
N ARG A 347 -5.35 -11.12 -23.99
CA ARG A 347 -5.24 -11.09 -25.45
C ARG A 347 -3.87 -10.61 -25.93
N TRP A 348 -3.24 -9.67 -25.23
CA TRP A 348 -2.05 -8.97 -25.70
C TRP A 348 -0.76 -9.33 -24.95
N VAL A 349 -0.85 -9.98 -23.80
CA VAL A 349 0.33 -10.43 -23.06
C VAL A 349 1.08 -11.52 -23.83
N HIS A 350 2.39 -11.64 -23.57
CA HIS A 350 3.21 -12.68 -24.21
C HIS A 350 2.59 -14.08 -24.02
N PRO A 351 2.51 -14.93 -25.07
CA PRO A 351 1.80 -16.21 -25.02
C PRO A 351 2.25 -17.15 -23.88
N GLN A 352 3.50 -17.06 -23.44
CA GLN A 352 4.00 -17.86 -22.31
C GLN A 352 3.35 -17.47 -20.98
N LEU A 353 2.97 -16.20 -20.81
CA LEU A 353 2.33 -15.71 -19.57
C LEU A 353 0.81 -15.89 -19.62
N ALA A 354 0.19 -15.84 -20.80
CA ALA A 354 -1.27 -15.84 -20.95
C ALA A 354 -1.99 -16.97 -20.18
N PRO A 355 -1.52 -18.24 -20.14
CA PRO A 355 -2.18 -19.30 -19.38
C PRO A 355 -2.14 -19.13 -17.87
N HIS A 356 -1.22 -18.30 -17.35
CA HIS A 356 -1.00 -18.06 -15.94
C HIS A 356 -1.57 -16.73 -15.46
N MET A 357 -1.97 -15.87 -16.43
CA MET A 357 -2.39 -14.50 -16.18
C MET A 357 -3.60 -14.41 -15.25
N ARG A 358 -3.47 -13.65 -14.19
CA ARG A 358 -4.53 -13.35 -13.24
C ARG A 358 -4.71 -11.83 -13.14
N VAL A 359 -5.87 -11.36 -13.56
CA VAL A 359 -6.28 -9.97 -13.34
C VAL A 359 -7.50 -10.01 -12.45
N VAL A 360 -7.34 -9.57 -11.20
CA VAL A 360 -8.33 -9.71 -10.14
C VAL A 360 -8.62 -8.38 -9.48
N ARG A 361 -9.80 -8.27 -8.87
CA ARG A 361 -10.13 -7.15 -8.01
C ARG A 361 -9.42 -7.28 -6.66
N SER A 362 -8.96 -6.16 -6.10
CA SER A 362 -8.51 -6.08 -4.71
C SER A 362 -9.62 -6.55 -3.76
N GLU A 363 -9.30 -7.46 -2.85
CA GLU A 363 -10.25 -7.88 -1.82
C GLU A 363 -10.30 -6.90 -0.64
N LEU A 364 -9.27 -6.05 -0.50
CA LEU A 364 -9.25 -5.01 0.50
C LEU A 364 -10.10 -3.80 0.12
N GLY A 365 -10.40 -3.64 -1.19
CA GLY A 365 -11.24 -2.57 -1.71
C GLY A 365 -10.72 -1.18 -1.30
N ALA A 366 -11.61 -0.31 -0.85
CA ALA A 366 -11.28 1.03 -0.36
C ALA A 366 -10.36 1.05 0.87
N ARG A 367 -10.20 -0.09 1.55
CA ARG A 367 -9.32 -0.19 2.74
C ARG A 367 -7.87 -0.53 2.40
N ALA A 368 -7.54 -0.77 1.13
CA ALA A 368 -6.20 -1.21 0.73
C ALA A 368 -5.11 -0.22 1.17
N GLY A 369 -5.32 1.07 0.95
CA GLY A 369 -4.37 2.12 1.31
C GLY A 369 -4.14 2.21 2.82
N LEU A 370 -5.22 2.31 3.63
CA LEU A 370 -5.10 2.33 5.09
C LEU A 370 -4.53 1.04 5.66
N THR A 371 -4.92 -0.14 5.12
CA THR A 371 -4.35 -1.42 5.55
C THR A 371 -2.84 -1.44 5.30
N GLY A 372 -2.42 -1.03 4.11
CA GLY A 372 -1.01 -0.91 3.76
C GLY A 372 -0.28 0.12 4.61
N ALA A 373 -0.91 1.26 4.92
CA ALA A 373 -0.35 2.26 5.81
C ALA A 373 -0.10 1.68 7.22
N LEU A 374 -1.04 0.93 7.79
CA LEU A 374 -0.86 0.29 9.10
C LEU A 374 0.25 -0.76 9.09
N ILE A 375 0.37 -1.56 8.01
CA ILE A 375 1.49 -2.50 7.83
C ILE A 375 2.82 -1.75 7.83
N VAL A 376 2.92 -0.66 7.08
CA VAL A 376 4.13 0.17 7.03
C VAL A 376 4.38 0.88 8.36
N ALA A 377 3.35 1.39 9.03
CA ALA A 377 3.46 1.99 10.37
C ALA A 377 4.06 0.99 11.38
N ARG A 378 3.67 -0.28 11.30
CA ARG A 378 4.27 -1.35 12.12
C ARG A 378 5.74 -1.57 11.79
N GLN A 379 6.11 -1.58 10.50
CA GLN A 379 7.51 -1.68 10.08
C GLN A 379 8.34 -0.48 10.59
N VAL A 380 7.78 0.73 10.52
CA VAL A 380 8.39 1.96 11.08
C VAL A 380 8.63 1.81 12.59
N ALA A 381 7.63 1.35 13.32
CA ALA A 381 7.72 1.12 14.78
C ALA A 381 8.82 0.11 15.16
N LEU A 382 9.09 -0.84 14.26
CA LEU A 382 10.14 -1.84 14.43
C LEU A 382 11.52 -1.37 13.91
N GLY A 383 11.62 -0.16 13.33
CA GLY A 383 12.87 0.36 12.76
C GLY A 383 13.22 -0.23 11.38
N GLY A 384 12.27 -0.86 10.70
CA GLY A 384 12.49 -1.71 9.51
C GLY A 384 12.15 -1.12 8.15
N VAL A 385 11.68 0.13 8.05
CA VAL A 385 11.43 0.76 6.73
C VAL A 385 12.71 1.40 6.22
N ARG A 386 13.31 0.76 5.23
CA ARG A 386 14.41 1.32 4.44
C ARG A 386 14.01 1.39 2.97
#